data_5e2869886145486af4dc70bdcb7cd4cd
#
_entry.id   5e2869886145486af4dc70bdcb7cd4cd
#
_cell.length_a   1.000
_cell.length_b   1.000
_cell.length_c   1.000
_cell.angle_alpha   90.00
_cell.angle_beta   90.00
_cell.angle_gamma   90.00
#
_symmetry.space_group_name_H-M   'P 1'
#
loop_
_entity.id
_entity.type
_entity.pdbx_description
1 polymer ?
#
loop_
_entity_poly.entity_id
_entity_poly.type
_entity_poly.pdbx_seq_one_letter_code
_entity_poly.pdbx_strand_id
1 'polypeptide(L)'
;MTNIKNQKASKVLRQKTLKTAINCSGIALHSGEKVSITLKPAPADSGIIFKRIDIAGGGAEIKATYDNVVETTLCTKIGNSDGVTIATIEHLMAAISGCAIDNLLIEINGPEMPVMDGSAAPFVF
;
A
#
# COMPACT_ATOMS: atom_id res chain seq x y z
N MET A 1 29.89 19.25 14.10
CA MET A 1 28.46 18.96 13.97
C MET A 1 28.25 17.68 13.26
N THR A 2 27.79 16.78 13.97
CA THR A 2 27.56 15.44 13.44
C THR A 2 26.13 15.19 13.10
N ASN A 3 25.34 16.20 13.28
CA ASN A 3 23.92 15.98 13.53
C ASN A 3 23.15 15.51 12.32
N ILE A 4 23.47 15.98 11.13
CA ILE A 4 22.75 15.59 9.92
C ILE A 4 22.92 14.11 9.65
N LYS A 5 24.16 13.63 9.71
CA LYS A 5 24.46 12.24 9.45
C LYS A 5 23.85 11.33 10.53
N ASN A 6 23.94 11.76 11.78
CA ASN A 6 23.36 10.99 12.89
C ASN A 6 21.84 10.99 12.84
N GLN A 7 21.23 12.09 12.45
CA GLN A 7 19.79 12.17 12.29
C GLN A 7 19.29 11.26 11.17
N LYS A 8 20.01 11.19 10.08
CA LYS A 8 19.66 10.32 8.96
C LYS A 8 19.75 8.86 9.38
N ALA A 9 20.81 8.47 10.04
CA ALA A 9 20.95 7.11 10.54
C ALA A 9 19.85 6.76 11.56
N SER A 10 19.55 7.69 12.46
CA SER A 10 18.50 7.53 13.45
C SER A 10 17.13 7.37 12.79
N LYS A 11 16.86 8.15 11.72
CA LYS A 11 15.61 8.03 10.97
C LYS A 11 15.47 6.67 10.32
N VAL A 12 16.54 6.16 9.69
CA VAL A 12 16.52 4.83 9.07
C VAL A 12 16.25 3.75 10.13
N LEU A 13 16.91 3.85 11.30
CA LEU A 13 16.71 2.89 12.38
C LEU A 13 15.31 2.96 12.99
N ARG A 14 14.59 4.08 12.82
CA ARG A 14 13.24 4.27 13.33
C ARG A 14 12.17 3.90 12.33
N GLN A 15 12.54 3.58 11.11
CA GLN A 15 11.56 3.16 10.12
C GLN A 15 10.92 1.85 10.54
N LYS A 16 9.62 1.74 10.27
CA LYS A 16 8.82 0.60 10.69
C LYS A 16 8.24 -0.13 9.49
N THR A 17 8.16 -1.44 9.64
CA THR A 17 7.44 -2.31 8.72
C THR A 17 6.76 -3.42 9.53
N LEU A 18 6.06 -4.32 8.87
CA LEU A 18 5.45 -5.47 9.54
C LEU A 18 6.51 -6.48 9.95
N LYS A 19 6.26 -7.23 11.03
CA LYS A 19 7.11 -8.35 11.41
C LYS A 19 6.88 -9.56 10.51
N THR A 20 5.64 -9.80 10.13
CA THR A 20 5.26 -10.96 9.31
C THR A 20 4.21 -10.54 8.29
N ALA A 21 4.03 -11.36 7.27
CA ALA A 21 3.01 -11.13 6.28
C ALA A 21 1.60 -11.33 6.86
N ILE A 22 0.65 -10.54 6.38
CA ILE A 22 -0.76 -10.61 6.79
C ILE A 22 -1.61 -10.75 5.53
N ASN A 23 -2.51 -11.73 5.53
CA ASN A 23 -3.45 -11.96 4.44
C ASN A 23 -4.84 -11.47 4.84
N CYS A 24 -5.49 -10.76 3.92
CA CYS A 24 -6.86 -10.30 4.08
C CYS A 24 -7.63 -10.51 2.79
N SER A 25 -8.94 -10.67 2.88
CA SER A 25 -9.80 -10.71 1.69
C SER A 25 -11.13 -10.02 1.98
N GLY A 26 -11.76 -9.56 0.93
CA GLY A 26 -13.05 -8.87 1.02
C GLY A 26 -13.61 -8.66 -0.37
N ILE A 27 -14.64 -7.83 -0.45
CA ILE A 27 -15.33 -7.54 -1.71
C ILE A 27 -14.98 -6.12 -2.13
N ALA A 28 -14.60 -5.96 -3.39
CA ALA A 28 -14.34 -4.65 -3.97
C ALA A 28 -15.65 -3.89 -4.12
N LEU A 29 -15.65 -2.62 -3.70
CA LEU A 29 -16.88 -1.81 -3.62
C LEU A 29 -17.53 -1.62 -4.97
N HIS A 30 -16.75 -1.29 -5.99
CA HIS A 30 -17.30 -0.94 -7.30
C HIS A 30 -17.53 -2.15 -8.19
N SER A 31 -16.63 -3.13 -8.16
CA SER A 31 -16.76 -4.31 -9.02
C SER A 31 -17.63 -5.42 -8.40
N GLY A 32 -17.75 -5.43 -7.08
CA GLY A 32 -18.45 -6.51 -6.37
C GLY A 32 -17.69 -7.82 -6.36
N GLU A 33 -16.46 -7.84 -6.85
CA GLU A 33 -15.66 -9.05 -6.93
C GLU A 33 -14.86 -9.29 -5.66
N LYS A 34 -14.61 -10.57 -5.36
CA LYS A 34 -13.75 -10.95 -4.23
C LYS A 34 -12.31 -10.62 -4.56
N VAL A 35 -11.64 -9.95 -3.63
CA VAL A 35 -10.24 -9.53 -3.77
C VAL A 35 -9.47 -9.98 -2.54
N SER A 36 -8.26 -10.48 -2.76
CA SER A 36 -7.34 -10.85 -1.69
C SER A 36 -6.11 -9.97 -1.73
N ILE A 37 -5.64 -9.57 -0.55
CA ILE A 37 -4.42 -8.80 -0.40
C ILE A 37 -3.48 -9.49 0.57
N THR A 38 -2.19 -9.30 0.37
CA THR A 38 -1.15 -9.73 1.30
C THR A 38 -0.28 -8.53 1.62
N LEU A 39 -0.20 -8.20 2.89
CA LEU A 39 0.67 -7.13 3.38
C LEU A 39 1.97 -7.78 3.80
N LYS A 40 3.08 -7.36 3.20
CA LYS A 40 4.40 -7.95 3.44
C LYS A 40 5.38 -6.93 3.99
N PRO A 41 6.30 -7.36 4.88
CA PRO A 41 7.40 -6.50 5.29
C PRO A 41 8.20 -6.02 4.08
N ALA A 42 8.73 -4.82 4.17
CA ALA A 42 9.58 -4.25 3.13
C ALA A 42 10.80 -3.59 3.76
N PRO A 43 11.94 -3.54 3.04
CA PRO A 43 13.16 -2.98 3.59
C PRO A 43 13.06 -1.47 3.79
N ALA A 44 13.98 -0.93 4.59
CA ALA A 44 14.08 0.50 4.83
C ALA A 44 14.16 1.27 3.52
N ASP A 45 13.58 2.44 3.49
CA ASP A 45 13.54 3.36 2.35
C ASP A 45 12.76 2.86 1.14
N SER A 46 12.08 1.72 1.23
CA SER A 46 11.25 1.24 0.12
C SER A 46 9.93 2.01 -0.01
N GLY A 47 9.42 2.58 1.10
CA GLY A 47 8.12 3.23 1.11
C GLY A 47 6.97 2.23 0.99
N ILE A 48 5.82 2.73 0.59
CA ILE A 48 4.61 1.92 0.42
C ILE A 48 4.47 1.58 -1.06
N ILE A 49 4.48 0.30 -1.37
CA ILE A 49 4.43 -0.18 -2.76
C ILE A 49 3.26 -1.15 -2.90
N PHE A 50 2.41 -0.90 -3.89
CA PHE A 50 1.36 -1.83 -4.30
C PHE A 50 1.86 -2.65 -5.49
N LYS A 51 1.53 -3.94 -5.49
CA LYS A 51 1.89 -4.84 -6.58
C LYS A 51 0.67 -5.68 -6.99
N ARG A 52 0.28 -5.57 -8.25
CA ARG A 52 -0.79 -6.41 -8.79
C ARG A 52 -0.21 -7.76 -9.21
N ILE A 53 -0.67 -8.80 -8.55
CA ILE A 53 -0.18 -10.17 -8.81
C ILE A 53 -1.04 -10.93 -9.82
N ASP A 54 -2.16 -10.35 -10.24
CA ASP A 54 -3.03 -10.92 -11.28
C ASP A 54 -2.56 -10.58 -12.69
N ILE A 55 -1.57 -9.69 -12.83
CA ILE A 55 -1.03 -9.27 -14.13
C ILE A 55 0.26 -10.03 -14.37
N ALA A 56 0.32 -10.73 -15.51
CA ALA A 56 1.50 -11.47 -15.92
C ALA A 56 2.56 -10.54 -16.51
N GLY A 57 3.83 -10.96 -16.46
CA GLY A 57 4.91 -10.29 -17.16
C GLY A 57 5.62 -9.17 -16.40
N GLY A 58 5.30 -8.93 -15.15
CA GLY A 58 5.94 -7.88 -14.35
C GLY A 58 5.39 -6.49 -14.65
N GLY A 59 6.08 -5.45 -14.16
CA GLY A 59 5.65 -4.07 -14.39
C GLY A 59 4.39 -3.67 -13.64
N ALA A 60 4.00 -4.44 -12.63
CA ALA A 60 2.75 -4.27 -11.93
C ALA A 60 2.90 -3.57 -10.58
N GLU A 61 4.05 -2.95 -10.32
CA GLU A 61 4.30 -2.23 -9.07
C GLU A 61 3.96 -0.76 -9.21
N ILE A 62 3.32 -0.22 -8.17
CA ILE A 62 2.95 1.19 -8.11
C ILE A 62 3.35 1.72 -6.75
N LYS A 63 4.21 2.73 -6.71
CA LYS A 63 4.52 3.43 -5.47
C LYS A 63 3.32 4.30 -5.06
N ALA A 64 2.97 4.24 -3.79
CA ALA A 64 1.89 5.07 -3.25
C ALA A 64 2.42 6.47 -2.95
N THR A 65 2.69 7.23 -4.00
CA THR A 65 3.17 8.60 -3.93
C THR A 65 2.21 9.53 -4.66
N TYR A 66 2.32 10.82 -4.39
CA TYR A 66 1.45 11.85 -4.96
C TYR A 66 1.40 11.84 -6.48
N ASP A 67 2.55 11.69 -7.11
CA ASP A 67 2.68 11.72 -8.55
C ASP A 67 2.08 10.50 -9.24
N ASN A 68 1.75 9.46 -8.49
CA ASN A 68 1.08 8.27 -9.02
C ASN A 68 -0.44 8.29 -8.82
N VAL A 69 -0.99 9.31 -8.18
CA VAL A 69 -2.44 9.46 -8.04
C VAL A 69 -3.02 9.88 -9.38
N VAL A 70 -3.96 9.08 -9.89
CA VAL A 70 -4.58 9.33 -11.20
C VAL A 70 -6.04 9.74 -11.11
N GLU A 71 -6.70 9.50 -9.97
CA GLU A 71 -8.09 9.90 -9.77
C GLU A 71 -8.41 10.03 -8.28
N THR A 72 -9.23 11.01 -7.92
CA THR A 72 -9.68 11.24 -6.54
C THR A 72 -11.18 11.52 -6.42
N THR A 73 -11.93 11.55 -7.52
CA THR A 73 -13.33 11.99 -7.52
C THR A 73 -14.23 11.05 -6.72
N LEU A 74 -14.22 9.76 -7.03
CA LEU A 74 -15.04 8.75 -6.35
C LEU A 74 -14.25 7.95 -5.32
N CYS A 75 -12.98 7.75 -5.59
CA CYS A 75 -12.06 7.02 -4.72
C CYS A 75 -10.64 7.41 -5.10
N THR A 76 -9.69 7.14 -4.21
CA THR A 76 -8.29 7.36 -4.55
C THR A 76 -7.76 6.21 -5.38
N LYS A 77 -7.29 6.54 -6.57
CA LYS A 77 -6.70 5.58 -7.51
C LYS A 77 -5.28 5.98 -7.82
N ILE A 78 -4.37 5.02 -7.79
CA ILE A 78 -2.98 5.21 -8.19
C ILE A 78 -2.69 4.40 -9.44
N GLY A 79 -1.70 4.83 -10.20
CA GLY A 79 -1.30 4.14 -11.42
C GLY A 79 0.18 4.35 -11.72
N ASN A 80 0.71 3.50 -12.58
CA ASN A 80 2.08 3.60 -13.06
C ASN A 80 2.12 3.90 -14.55
N SER A 81 3.35 4.04 -15.11
CA SER A 81 3.55 4.36 -16.50
C SER A 81 3.12 3.25 -17.47
N ASP A 82 2.92 2.03 -16.96
CA ASP A 82 2.46 0.89 -17.76
C ASP A 82 0.94 0.80 -17.84
N GLY A 83 0.23 1.77 -17.25
CA GLY A 83 -1.23 1.79 -17.25
C GLY A 83 -1.88 0.88 -16.21
N VAL A 84 -1.10 0.29 -15.33
CA VAL A 84 -1.61 -0.52 -14.22
C VAL A 84 -2.15 0.41 -13.14
N THR A 85 -3.37 0.14 -12.66
CA THR A 85 -4.00 0.97 -11.63
C THR A 85 -4.53 0.14 -10.48
N ILE A 86 -4.64 0.77 -9.31
CA ILE A 86 -5.31 0.21 -8.14
C ILE A 86 -6.18 1.31 -7.54
N ALA A 87 -7.45 1.00 -7.32
CA ALA A 87 -8.44 1.94 -6.81
C ALA A 87 -8.77 1.68 -5.34
N THR A 88 -9.34 2.67 -4.69
CA THR A 88 -9.92 2.58 -3.34
C THR A 88 -8.87 2.25 -2.28
N ILE A 89 -7.74 2.95 -2.33
CA ILE A 89 -6.62 2.71 -1.41
C ILE A 89 -6.72 3.49 -0.09
N GLU A 90 -7.69 4.39 0.04
CA GLU A 90 -7.71 5.38 1.12
C GLU A 90 -7.81 4.76 2.52
N HIS A 91 -8.59 3.71 2.71
CA HIS A 91 -8.74 3.09 4.03
C HIS A 91 -7.46 2.42 4.49
N LEU A 92 -6.80 1.68 3.61
CA LEU A 92 -5.53 1.06 3.93
C LEU A 92 -4.45 2.11 4.17
N MET A 93 -4.40 3.16 3.34
CA MET A 93 -3.41 4.23 3.53
C MET A 93 -3.61 4.95 4.85
N ALA A 94 -4.87 5.15 5.27
CA ALA A 94 -5.16 5.74 6.58
C ALA A 94 -4.66 4.84 7.72
N ALA A 95 -4.85 3.53 7.62
CA ALA A 95 -4.38 2.59 8.62
C ALA A 95 -2.86 2.54 8.69
N ILE A 96 -2.19 2.52 7.54
CA ILE A 96 -0.73 2.54 7.45
C ILE A 96 -0.18 3.79 8.14
N SER A 97 -0.76 4.94 7.85
CA SER A 97 -0.37 6.20 8.47
C SER A 97 -0.63 6.20 9.97
N GLY A 98 -1.79 5.71 10.39
CA GLY A 98 -2.14 5.64 11.81
C GLY A 98 -1.24 4.72 12.62
N CYS A 99 -0.70 3.68 12.01
CA CYS A 99 0.23 2.74 12.64
C CYS A 99 1.70 3.17 12.48
N ALA A 100 1.95 4.29 11.82
CA ALA A 100 3.29 4.81 11.56
C ALA A 100 4.19 3.80 10.83
N ILE A 101 3.61 3.06 9.89
CA ILE A 101 4.36 2.11 9.06
C ILE A 101 4.96 2.89 7.89
N ASP A 102 6.27 2.77 7.70
CA ASP A 102 7.02 3.50 6.67
C ASP A 102 7.23 2.69 5.40
N ASN A 103 7.37 1.38 5.53
CA ASN A 103 7.74 0.51 4.42
C ASN A 103 6.84 -0.71 4.41
N LEU A 104 6.20 -0.96 3.27
CA LEU A 104 5.24 -2.05 3.15
C LEU A 104 5.08 -2.43 1.69
N LEU A 105 5.02 -3.72 1.41
CA LEU A 105 4.62 -4.23 0.10
C LEU A 105 3.22 -4.79 0.22
N ILE A 106 2.31 -4.30 -0.61
CA ILE A 106 0.92 -4.77 -0.65
C ILE A 106 0.70 -5.49 -1.98
N GLU A 107 0.57 -6.80 -1.93
CA GLU A 107 0.19 -7.59 -3.09
C GLU A 107 -1.31 -7.73 -3.16
N ILE A 108 -1.87 -7.49 -4.34
CA ILE A 108 -3.31 -7.52 -4.57
C ILE A 108 -3.60 -8.25 -5.88
N ASN A 109 -4.64 -9.05 -5.89
CA ASN A 109 -5.02 -9.85 -7.06
C ASN A 109 -6.11 -9.21 -7.91
N GLY A 110 -6.27 -7.91 -7.85
CA GLY A 110 -7.27 -7.20 -8.65
C GLY A 110 -7.01 -5.70 -8.69
N PRO A 111 -7.82 -4.96 -9.44
CA PRO A 111 -7.61 -3.53 -9.67
C PRO A 111 -8.20 -2.61 -8.60
N GLU A 112 -8.85 -3.18 -7.58
CA GLU A 112 -9.50 -2.40 -6.54
C GLU A 112 -9.31 -3.07 -5.19
N MET A 113 -9.00 -2.26 -4.15
CA MET A 113 -8.86 -2.75 -2.79
C MET A 113 -10.19 -3.27 -2.26
N PRO A 114 -10.17 -4.34 -1.43
CA PRO A 114 -11.41 -4.84 -0.84
C PRO A 114 -11.93 -3.92 0.25
N VAL A 115 -13.25 -3.89 0.38
CA VAL A 115 -13.92 -3.25 1.52
C VAL A 115 -14.19 -4.33 2.55
N MET A 116 -13.62 -4.17 3.74
CA MET A 116 -13.75 -5.17 4.79
C MET A 116 -15.02 -4.92 5.60
N ASP A 117 -15.14 -3.76 6.24
CA ASP A 117 -16.33 -3.38 6.98
C ASP A 117 -16.64 -1.88 6.82
N GLY A 118 -16.07 -1.26 5.79
CA GLY A 118 -16.24 0.16 5.53
C GLY A 118 -15.39 1.06 6.40
N SER A 119 -14.44 0.50 7.16
CA SER A 119 -13.55 1.27 8.03
C SER A 119 -12.11 0.80 7.85
N ALA A 120 -11.18 1.47 8.54
CA ALA A 120 -9.77 1.07 8.54
C ALA A 120 -9.47 0.01 9.62
N ALA A 121 -10.43 -0.35 10.45
CA ALA A 121 -10.19 -1.25 11.59
C ALA A 121 -9.55 -2.59 11.21
N PRO A 122 -9.95 -3.26 10.11
CA PRO A 122 -9.32 -4.53 9.73
C PRO A 122 -7.83 -4.42 9.38
N PHE A 123 -7.33 -3.21 9.16
CA PHE A 123 -5.93 -2.99 8.79
C PHE A 123 -5.07 -2.49 9.96
N VAL A 124 -5.62 -2.43 11.16
CA VAL A 124 -4.85 -2.06 12.36
C VAL A 124 -4.12 -3.29 12.85
N PHE A 125 -2.82 -3.19 12.94
CA PHE A 125 -1.93 -4.32 13.27
C PHE A 125 -1.38 -4.26 14.68
#